data_f39f5d82f4dc5576a9895e104c9459e8
#
_entry.id   f39f5d82f4dc5576a9895e104c9459e8
#
_cell.length_a   1.000
_cell.length_b   1.000
_cell.length_c   1.000
_cell.angle_alpha   90.00
_cell.angle_beta   90.00
_cell.angle_gamma   90.00
#
_symmetry.space_group_name_H-M   'P 1'
#
loop_
_entity.id
_entity.type
_entity.pdbx_description
1 polymer ?
#
loop_
_entity_poly.entity_id
_entity_poly.type
_entity_poly.pdbx_seq_one_letter_code
_entity_poly.pdbx_strand_id
1 'polypeptide(L)'
;MNYLENYYANYDEEGRLASNHGQVEYLTTMKYIHDAIGDSRKKKILEVGAGTGRYSIALAKQGHQVDALEYTFHNLEIMNSKIVGISNITTHHGTALDLSRFEDEAFDITLVLGPMYHMYNDEDKKKVLEEAIRVTKKEGYIFVAYCMNEATMIQFTFKAGKIWELVENHMLTDDFHCISEEKDLFEMVRLEEIDAINA
;
A
#
# COMPACT_ATOMS: atom_id res chain seq x y z
N MET A 1 -2.38 21.96 -2.39
CA MET A 1 -1.02 21.50 -1.96
C MET A 1 -1.08 19.99 -1.98
N ASN A 2 -0.12 19.31 -2.58
CA ASN A 2 -0.10 17.84 -2.53
C ASN A 2 0.51 17.40 -1.19
N TYR A 3 -0.35 17.04 -0.23
CA TYR A 3 0.07 16.64 1.12
C TYR A 3 0.95 15.38 1.08
N LEU A 4 0.60 14.42 0.22
CA LEU A 4 1.28 13.14 0.10
C LEU A 4 2.71 13.32 -0.42
N GLU A 5 2.91 14.08 -1.50
CA GLU A 5 4.23 14.40 -2.03
C GLU A 5 5.11 15.11 -0.98
N ASN A 6 4.53 16.10 -0.27
CA ASN A 6 5.27 16.84 0.74
C ASN A 6 5.64 15.96 1.95
N TYR A 7 4.78 15.04 2.33
CA TYR A 7 5.05 14.09 3.42
C TYR A 7 6.21 13.18 3.05
N TYR A 8 6.11 12.43 1.94
CA TYR A 8 7.13 11.47 1.55
C TYR A 8 8.46 12.10 1.13
N ALA A 9 8.47 13.36 0.69
CA ALA A 9 9.72 14.10 0.47
C ALA A 9 10.53 14.33 1.76
N ASN A 10 9.90 14.25 2.94
CA ASN A 10 10.52 14.50 4.24
C ASN A 10 10.47 13.29 5.18
N TYR A 11 9.91 12.17 4.76
CA TYR A 11 9.71 10.98 5.57
C TYR A 11 10.74 9.89 5.26
N ASP A 12 11.36 9.34 6.30
CA ASP A 12 12.31 8.23 6.16
C ASP A 12 11.57 6.89 6.09
N GLU A 13 11.03 6.58 4.91
CA GLU A 13 10.35 5.30 4.64
C GLU A 13 11.31 4.11 4.80
N GLU A 14 12.56 4.25 4.44
CA GLU A 14 13.56 3.19 4.61
C GLU A 14 13.80 2.86 6.08
N GLY A 15 13.92 3.88 6.94
CA GLY A 15 14.06 3.69 8.38
C GLY A 15 12.83 3.05 9.01
N ARG A 16 11.62 3.46 8.60
CA ARG A 16 10.36 2.83 9.03
C ARG A 16 10.36 1.33 8.73
N LEU A 17 10.66 0.98 7.51
CA LEU A 17 10.68 -0.43 7.07
C LEU A 17 11.78 -1.25 7.73
N ALA A 18 12.88 -0.63 8.16
CA ALA A 18 13.96 -1.30 8.90
C ALA A 18 13.66 -1.50 10.39
N SER A 19 12.65 -0.82 10.95
CA SER A 19 12.23 -0.98 12.35
C SER A 19 11.73 -2.39 12.65
N ASN A 20 11.70 -2.79 13.93
CA ASN A 20 11.15 -4.08 14.35
C ASN A 20 9.70 -4.29 13.87
N HIS A 21 8.87 -3.23 13.94
CA HIS A 21 7.50 -3.26 13.46
C HIS A 21 7.45 -3.46 11.94
N GLY A 22 8.20 -2.66 11.19
CA GLY A 22 8.30 -2.80 9.74
C GLY A 22 8.87 -4.14 9.28
N GLN A 23 9.73 -4.78 10.07
CA GLN A 23 10.20 -6.14 9.78
C GLN A 23 9.09 -7.19 9.93
N VAL A 24 8.25 -7.08 10.98
CA VAL A 24 7.10 -7.99 11.16
C VAL A 24 6.11 -7.84 10.01
N GLU A 25 5.77 -6.59 9.67
CA GLU A 25 4.92 -6.28 8.50
C GLU A 25 5.48 -6.94 7.23
N TYR A 26 6.74 -6.67 6.92
CA TYR A 26 7.40 -7.20 5.73
C TYR A 26 7.42 -8.72 5.67
N LEU A 27 7.87 -9.38 6.73
CA LEU A 27 7.99 -10.84 6.78
C LEU A 27 6.63 -11.52 6.67
N THR A 28 5.62 -10.97 7.34
CA THR A 28 4.24 -11.50 7.27
C THR A 28 3.67 -11.35 5.87
N THR A 29 3.78 -10.16 5.27
CA THR A 29 3.29 -9.91 3.91
C THR A 29 4.00 -10.78 2.88
N MET A 30 5.35 -10.86 2.94
CA MET A 30 6.12 -11.73 2.05
C MET A 30 5.76 -13.20 2.18
N LYS A 31 5.45 -13.67 3.42
CA LYS A 31 4.98 -15.05 3.60
C LYS A 31 3.69 -15.32 2.80
N TYR A 32 2.69 -14.45 2.92
CA TYR A 32 1.44 -14.62 2.17
C TYR A 32 1.65 -14.50 0.65
N ILE A 33 2.51 -13.59 0.20
CA ILE A 33 2.87 -13.49 -1.21
C ILE A 33 3.52 -14.79 -1.70
N HIS A 34 4.46 -15.36 -0.94
CA HIS A 34 5.09 -16.63 -1.29
C HIS A 34 4.10 -17.80 -1.30
N ASP A 35 3.16 -17.84 -0.34
CA ASP A 35 2.10 -18.86 -0.32
C ASP A 35 1.24 -18.79 -1.61
N ALA A 36 0.94 -17.58 -2.12
CA ALA A 36 0.20 -17.37 -3.37
C ALA A 36 1.05 -17.66 -4.63
N ILE A 37 2.35 -17.41 -4.58
CA ILE A 37 3.27 -17.78 -5.67
C ILE A 37 3.34 -19.31 -5.81
N GLY A 38 3.32 -20.04 -4.70
CA GLY A 38 3.45 -21.50 -4.66
C GLY A 38 4.76 -21.97 -5.29
N ASP A 39 4.72 -23.13 -5.94
CA ASP A 39 5.90 -23.74 -6.60
C ASP A 39 6.25 -23.11 -7.96
N SER A 40 5.60 -22.02 -8.33
CA SER A 40 5.82 -21.37 -9.63
C SER A 40 7.18 -20.68 -9.68
N ARG A 41 7.95 -20.98 -10.73
CA ARG A 41 9.31 -20.42 -10.88
C ARG A 41 9.33 -18.94 -11.22
N LYS A 42 8.29 -18.44 -11.92
CA LYS A 42 8.23 -17.05 -12.39
C LYS A 42 6.78 -16.57 -12.45
N LYS A 43 6.52 -15.43 -11.85
CA LYS A 43 5.22 -14.71 -11.89
C LYS A 43 5.43 -13.33 -12.48
N LYS A 44 4.37 -12.78 -13.08
CA LYS A 44 4.28 -11.36 -13.43
C LYS A 44 3.51 -10.66 -12.32
N ILE A 45 4.15 -9.72 -11.64
CA ILE A 45 3.64 -9.06 -10.43
C ILE A 45 3.57 -7.56 -10.66
N LEU A 46 2.45 -6.94 -10.28
CA LEU A 46 2.31 -5.50 -10.20
C LEU A 46 2.32 -5.10 -8.71
N GLU A 47 3.12 -4.11 -8.35
CA GLU A 47 3.00 -3.42 -7.07
C GLU A 47 2.51 -2.00 -7.31
N VAL A 48 1.37 -1.64 -6.73
CA VAL A 48 0.73 -0.32 -6.80
C VAL A 48 0.99 0.42 -5.49
N GLY A 49 1.63 1.59 -5.57
CA GLY A 49 2.15 2.31 -4.41
C GLY A 49 3.42 1.66 -3.86
N ALA A 50 4.39 1.42 -4.74
CA ALA A 50 5.58 0.61 -4.43
C ALA A 50 6.55 1.30 -3.44
N GLY A 51 6.34 2.58 -3.13
CA GLY A 51 7.22 3.33 -2.25
C GLY A 51 8.67 3.31 -2.77
N THR A 52 9.61 3.04 -1.90
CA THR A 52 11.04 2.90 -2.26
C THR A 52 11.40 1.51 -2.81
N GLY A 53 10.40 0.66 -3.11
CA GLY A 53 10.54 -0.60 -3.85
C GLY A 53 10.90 -1.82 -3.01
N ARG A 54 10.59 -1.85 -1.72
CA ARG A 54 11.03 -2.94 -0.85
C ARG A 54 10.52 -4.32 -1.28
N TYR A 55 9.24 -4.46 -1.57
CA TYR A 55 8.65 -5.72 -2.04
C TYR A 55 9.01 -5.97 -3.51
N SER A 56 8.85 -4.98 -4.37
CA SER A 56 9.19 -5.07 -5.80
C SER A 56 10.61 -5.55 -6.05
N ILE A 57 11.59 -4.95 -5.36
CA ILE A 57 13.01 -5.33 -5.51
C ILE A 57 13.27 -6.75 -4.97
N ALA A 58 12.65 -7.10 -3.83
CA ALA A 58 12.81 -8.43 -3.25
C ALA A 58 12.25 -9.51 -4.19
N LEU A 59 11.06 -9.31 -4.76
CA LEU A 59 10.41 -10.22 -5.69
C LEU A 59 11.17 -10.31 -7.02
N ALA A 60 11.68 -9.19 -7.53
CA ALA A 60 12.52 -9.18 -8.72
C ALA A 60 13.82 -9.98 -8.52
N LYS A 61 14.49 -9.83 -7.37
CA LYS A 61 15.68 -10.63 -7.01
C LYS A 61 15.40 -12.12 -6.90
N GLN A 62 14.16 -12.53 -6.64
CA GLN A 62 13.71 -13.92 -6.64
C GLN A 62 13.40 -14.45 -8.05
N GLY A 63 13.51 -13.61 -9.09
CA GLY A 63 13.35 -13.99 -10.49
C GLY A 63 11.97 -13.71 -11.08
N HIS A 64 11.06 -13.07 -10.34
CA HIS A 64 9.75 -12.65 -10.84
C HIS A 64 9.90 -11.45 -11.78
N GLN A 65 8.97 -11.30 -12.73
CA GLN A 65 8.86 -10.08 -13.54
C GLN A 65 7.99 -9.08 -12.77
N VAL A 66 8.52 -7.91 -12.46
CA VAL A 66 7.84 -6.94 -11.62
C VAL A 66 7.62 -5.62 -12.35
N ASP A 67 6.40 -5.12 -12.32
CA ASP A 67 6.04 -3.74 -12.63
C ASP A 67 5.75 -3.03 -11.31
N ALA A 68 6.41 -1.91 -11.03
CA ALA A 68 6.29 -1.15 -9.79
C ALA A 68 5.78 0.26 -10.09
N LEU A 69 4.55 0.56 -9.69
CA LEU A 69 3.94 1.87 -9.87
C LEU A 69 4.04 2.65 -8.56
N GLU A 70 4.56 3.86 -8.64
CA GLU A 70 4.69 4.76 -7.49
C GLU A 70 4.15 6.16 -7.84
N TYR A 71 3.43 6.75 -6.89
CA TYR A 71 2.80 8.06 -7.06
C TYR A 71 3.78 9.21 -6.81
N THR A 72 4.63 9.10 -5.78
CA THR A 72 5.54 10.18 -5.38
C THR A 72 6.85 10.11 -6.14
N PHE A 73 7.27 11.23 -6.69
CA PHE A 73 8.55 11.30 -7.41
C PHE A 73 9.74 10.99 -6.50
N HIS A 74 9.70 11.43 -5.24
CA HIS A 74 10.78 11.18 -4.29
C HIS A 74 11.04 9.69 -4.08
N ASN A 75 10.00 8.90 -3.78
CA ASN A 75 10.13 7.46 -3.59
C ASN A 75 10.54 6.76 -4.88
N LEU A 76 9.98 7.18 -6.01
CA LEU A 76 10.32 6.64 -7.33
C LEU A 76 11.82 6.82 -7.66
N GLU A 77 12.39 7.99 -7.38
CA GLU A 77 13.82 8.26 -7.57
C GLU A 77 14.70 7.36 -6.68
N ILE A 78 14.31 7.19 -5.41
CA ILE A 78 15.00 6.28 -4.49
C ILE A 78 14.94 4.84 -5.04
N MET A 79 13.76 4.36 -5.45
CA MET A 79 13.60 3.04 -6.03
C MET A 79 14.46 2.87 -7.29
N ASN A 80 14.43 3.83 -8.21
CA ASN A 80 15.21 3.81 -9.44
C ASN A 80 16.72 3.70 -9.17
N SER A 81 17.21 4.35 -8.11
CA SER A 81 18.62 4.24 -7.72
C SER A 81 19.03 2.84 -7.25
N LYS A 82 18.07 2.10 -6.65
CA LYS A 82 18.30 0.76 -6.09
C LYS A 82 18.20 -0.37 -7.12
N ILE A 83 17.48 -0.16 -8.21
CA ILE A 83 17.23 -1.21 -9.21
C ILE A 83 18.28 -1.27 -10.30
N VAL A 84 19.31 -0.44 -10.25
CA VAL A 84 20.42 -0.45 -11.22
C VAL A 84 21.03 -1.85 -11.31
N GLY A 85 21.00 -2.44 -12.51
CA GLY A 85 21.49 -3.80 -12.76
C GLY A 85 20.45 -4.92 -12.52
N ILE A 86 19.21 -4.60 -12.16
CA ILE A 86 18.10 -5.56 -12.05
C ILE A 86 17.22 -5.42 -13.30
N SER A 87 17.26 -6.40 -14.20
CA SER A 87 16.61 -6.30 -15.54
C SER A 87 15.14 -6.72 -15.58
N ASN A 88 14.63 -7.32 -14.53
CA ASN A 88 13.27 -7.88 -14.44
C ASN A 88 12.33 -7.05 -13.55
N ILE A 89 12.64 -5.79 -13.34
CA ILE A 89 11.78 -4.79 -12.71
C ILE A 89 11.68 -3.57 -13.61
N THR A 90 10.45 -3.06 -13.78
CA THR A 90 10.15 -1.81 -14.48
C THR A 90 9.39 -0.88 -13.55
N THR A 91 9.81 0.36 -13.46
CA THR A 91 9.16 1.36 -12.62
C THR A 91 8.27 2.29 -13.43
N HIS A 92 7.19 2.73 -12.84
CA HIS A 92 6.21 3.63 -13.46
C HIS A 92 5.82 4.74 -12.46
N HIS A 93 5.73 5.97 -12.94
CA HIS A 93 5.07 7.05 -12.20
C HIS A 93 3.57 7.03 -12.52
N GLY A 94 2.70 7.04 -11.49
CA GLY A 94 1.26 7.04 -11.69
C GLY A 94 0.46 6.88 -10.40
N THR A 95 -0.85 6.84 -10.53
CA THR A 95 -1.80 6.72 -9.43
C THR A 95 -2.50 5.35 -9.46
N ALA A 96 -2.91 4.87 -8.28
CA ALA A 96 -3.72 3.66 -8.14
C ALA A 96 -5.12 3.80 -8.78
N LEU A 97 -5.59 5.02 -8.97
CA LEU A 97 -6.89 5.32 -9.59
C LEU A 97 -6.90 5.12 -11.10
N ASP A 98 -5.75 4.99 -11.73
CA ASP A 98 -5.61 4.81 -13.18
C ASP A 98 -4.47 3.85 -13.50
N LEU A 99 -4.81 2.60 -13.76
CA LEU A 99 -3.91 1.56 -14.24
C LEU A 99 -4.07 1.28 -15.75
N SER A 100 -4.65 2.20 -16.52
CA SER A 100 -4.97 2.04 -17.96
C SER A 100 -3.75 1.74 -18.84
N ARG A 101 -2.54 2.03 -18.37
CA ARG A 101 -1.28 1.65 -19.02
C ARG A 101 -1.03 0.14 -19.06
N PHE A 102 -1.73 -0.62 -18.22
CA PHE A 102 -1.64 -2.07 -18.15
C PHE A 102 -2.87 -2.71 -18.77
N GLU A 103 -2.64 -3.79 -19.52
CA GLU A 103 -3.71 -4.57 -20.13
C GLU A 103 -4.51 -5.33 -19.08
N ASP A 104 -5.75 -5.70 -19.44
CA ASP A 104 -6.59 -6.55 -18.62
C ASP A 104 -5.93 -7.92 -18.42
N GLU A 105 -6.11 -8.50 -17.24
CA GLU A 105 -5.59 -9.83 -16.90
C GLU A 105 -4.08 -10.00 -17.17
N ALA A 106 -3.29 -8.92 -17.00
CA ALA A 106 -1.86 -8.92 -17.32
C ALA A 106 -1.01 -9.58 -16.23
N PHE A 107 -1.44 -9.54 -14.96
CA PHE A 107 -0.63 -9.91 -13.79
C PHE A 107 -1.14 -11.17 -13.10
N ASP A 108 -0.22 -11.99 -12.60
CA ASP A 108 -0.54 -13.14 -11.76
C ASP A 108 -0.85 -12.71 -10.32
N ILE A 109 -0.21 -11.63 -9.87
CA ILE A 109 -0.38 -11.05 -8.53
C ILE A 109 -0.34 -9.53 -8.64
N THR A 110 -1.29 -8.88 -7.98
CA THR A 110 -1.29 -7.41 -7.81
C THR A 110 -1.23 -7.07 -6.33
N LEU A 111 -0.26 -6.25 -5.95
CA LEU A 111 -0.06 -5.77 -4.58
C LEU A 111 -0.54 -4.32 -4.49
N VAL A 112 -1.49 -4.05 -3.60
CA VAL A 112 -2.03 -2.72 -3.29
C VAL A 112 -1.74 -2.46 -1.81
N LEU A 113 -0.46 -2.29 -1.48
CA LEU A 113 0.00 -2.29 -0.09
C LEU A 113 0.14 -0.88 0.51
N GLY A 114 -0.06 0.17 -0.30
CA GLY A 114 0.08 1.56 0.11
C GLY A 114 -1.16 2.44 -0.16
N PRO A 115 -1.80 2.34 -1.32
CA PRO A 115 -2.77 3.32 -1.76
C PRO A 115 -4.03 3.46 -0.90
N MET A 116 -4.58 2.36 -0.37
CA MET A 116 -5.92 2.35 0.24
C MET A 116 -6.06 3.30 1.44
N TYR A 117 -5.03 3.47 2.22
CA TYR A 117 -5.07 4.38 3.37
C TYR A 117 -4.76 5.86 3.01
N HIS A 118 -4.66 6.16 1.71
CA HIS A 118 -4.62 7.51 1.17
C HIS A 118 -5.88 7.85 0.34
N MET A 119 -6.91 6.99 0.39
CA MET A 119 -8.21 7.19 -0.25
C MET A 119 -9.26 7.49 0.83
N TYR A 120 -9.75 8.75 0.85
CA TYR A 120 -10.61 9.26 1.93
C TYR A 120 -12.10 9.12 1.64
N ASN A 121 -12.46 8.48 0.55
CA ASN A 121 -13.84 8.18 0.17
C ASN A 121 -13.96 6.81 -0.47
N ASP A 122 -15.15 6.23 -0.39
CA ASP A 122 -15.42 4.87 -0.87
C ASP A 122 -15.37 4.76 -2.39
N GLU A 123 -15.66 5.83 -3.12
CA GLU A 123 -15.61 5.84 -4.58
C GLU A 123 -14.18 5.61 -5.07
N ASP A 124 -13.21 6.32 -4.52
CA ASP A 124 -11.80 6.13 -4.85
C ASP A 124 -11.30 4.75 -4.42
N LYS A 125 -11.67 4.27 -3.21
CA LYS A 125 -11.31 2.93 -2.75
C LYS A 125 -11.84 1.85 -3.71
N LYS A 126 -13.11 1.94 -4.11
CA LYS A 126 -13.72 1.04 -5.10
C LYS A 126 -13.01 1.12 -6.44
N LYS A 127 -12.70 2.33 -6.91
CA LYS A 127 -11.98 2.51 -8.17
C LYS A 127 -10.61 1.85 -8.17
N VAL A 128 -9.84 1.95 -7.07
CA VAL A 128 -8.55 1.26 -6.92
C VAL A 128 -8.74 -0.25 -7.01
N LEU A 129 -9.76 -0.82 -6.35
CA LEU A 129 -10.04 -2.25 -6.39
C LEU A 129 -10.49 -2.70 -7.79
N GLU A 130 -11.35 -1.95 -8.47
CA GLU A 130 -11.78 -2.23 -9.85
C GLU A 130 -10.58 -2.29 -10.80
N GLU A 131 -9.66 -1.33 -10.71
CA GLU A 131 -8.45 -1.33 -11.52
C GLU A 131 -7.52 -2.51 -11.17
N ALA A 132 -7.34 -2.82 -9.87
CA ALA A 132 -6.56 -3.98 -9.45
C ALA A 132 -7.19 -5.30 -9.95
N ILE A 133 -8.51 -5.44 -9.88
CA ILE A 133 -9.24 -6.61 -10.41
C ILE A 133 -9.05 -6.70 -11.93
N ARG A 134 -9.23 -5.60 -12.65
CA ARG A 134 -9.11 -5.57 -14.11
C ARG A 134 -7.75 -6.05 -14.60
N VAL A 135 -6.67 -5.58 -13.98
CA VAL A 135 -5.30 -5.93 -14.42
C VAL A 135 -4.84 -7.29 -13.93
N THR A 136 -5.52 -7.89 -12.95
CA THR A 136 -5.16 -9.19 -12.38
C THR A 136 -5.87 -10.31 -13.14
N LYS A 137 -5.17 -11.39 -13.42
CA LYS A 137 -5.75 -12.59 -14.04
C LYS A 137 -6.86 -13.19 -13.18
N LYS A 138 -7.84 -13.87 -13.78
CA LYS A 138 -8.97 -14.52 -13.07
C LYS A 138 -8.56 -15.45 -11.94
N GLU A 139 -7.48 -16.19 -12.13
CA GLU A 139 -6.92 -17.10 -11.11
C GLU A 139 -5.75 -16.46 -10.34
N GLY A 140 -5.61 -15.13 -10.44
CA GLY A 140 -4.58 -14.36 -9.76
C GLY A 140 -4.96 -13.97 -8.35
N TYR A 141 -4.02 -13.34 -7.65
CA TYR A 141 -4.22 -12.86 -6.28
C TYR A 141 -4.05 -11.35 -6.21
N ILE A 142 -4.90 -10.72 -5.42
CA ILE A 142 -4.78 -9.31 -5.08
C ILE A 142 -4.55 -9.21 -3.57
N PHE A 143 -3.46 -8.54 -3.18
CA PHE A 143 -3.14 -8.26 -1.78
C PHE A 143 -3.43 -6.78 -1.52
N VAL A 144 -4.29 -6.50 -0.55
CA VAL A 144 -4.67 -5.14 -0.21
C VAL A 144 -4.34 -4.88 1.26
N ALA A 145 -3.68 -3.74 1.54
CA ALA A 145 -3.39 -3.32 2.90
C ALA A 145 -4.24 -2.11 3.28
N TYR A 146 -4.74 -2.13 4.52
CA TYR A 146 -5.49 -1.05 5.13
C TYR A 146 -4.88 -0.67 6.48
N CYS A 147 -5.03 0.59 6.88
CA CYS A 147 -4.78 1.01 8.25
C CYS A 147 -6.03 0.76 9.09
N MET A 148 -5.94 -0.18 10.03
CA MET A 148 -7.08 -0.57 10.86
C MET A 148 -7.29 0.40 12.02
N ASN A 149 -8.54 0.88 12.16
CA ASN A 149 -8.94 1.82 13.21
C ASN A 149 -8.58 1.30 14.61
N GLU A 150 -8.97 0.06 14.94
CA GLU A 150 -8.74 -0.53 16.26
C GLU A 150 -7.26 -0.65 16.61
N ALA A 151 -6.43 -1.04 15.63
CA ALA A 151 -4.98 -1.12 15.83
C ALA A 151 -4.37 0.27 16.08
N THR A 152 -4.81 1.27 15.36
CA THR A 152 -4.40 2.67 15.53
C THR A 152 -4.83 3.20 16.89
N MET A 153 -6.07 2.98 17.30
CA MET A 153 -6.59 3.36 18.61
C MET A 153 -5.77 2.74 19.74
N ILE A 154 -5.45 1.45 19.66
CA ILE A 154 -4.67 0.78 20.71
C ILE A 154 -3.23 1.31 20.75
N GLN A 155 -2.54 1.38 19.60
CA GLN A 155 -1.10 1.62 19.57
C GLN A 155 -0.74 3.12 19.66
N PHE A 156 -1.40 3.94 18.85
CA PHE A 156 -1.02 5.33 18.67
C PHE A 156 -1.87 6.29 19.51
N THR A 157 -2.99 5.81 20.08
CA THR A 157 -3.90 6.63 20.88
C THR A 157 -3.80 6.27 22.36
N PHE A 158 -4.29 5.09 22.76
CA PHE A 158 -4.30 4.70 24.19
C PHE A 158 -2.92 4.44 24.74
N LYS A 159 -2.11 3.61 24.06
CA LYS A 159 -0.75 3.25 24.52
C LYS A 159 0.19 4.47 24.52
N ALA A 160 0.03 5.40 23.59
CA ALA A 160 0.78 6.63 23.50
C ALA A 160 0.26 7.74 24.43
N GLY A 161 -0.88 7.53 25.11
CA GLY A 161 -1.49 8.51 26.01
C GLY A 161 -2.14 9.72 25.31
N LYS A 162 -2.46 9.60 24.02
CA LYS A 162 -2.97 10.71 23.19
C LYS A 162 -4.49 10.78 23.08
N ILE A 163 -5.23 9.89 23.74
CA ILE A 163 -6.69 9.80 23.61
C ILE A 163 -7.39 11.14 23.87
N TRP A 164 -6.99 11.84 24.92
CA TRP A 164 -7.61 13.12 25.28
C TRP A 164 -7.31 14.23 24.28
N GLU A 165 -6.10 14.25 23.70
CA GLU A 165 -5.74 15.18 22.63
C GLU A 165 -6.63 15.01 21.42
N LEU A 166 -6.90 13.75 21.00
CA LEU A 166 -7.76 13.45 19.85
C LEU A 166 -9.23 13.78 20.13
N VAL A 167 -9.73 13.52 21.35
CA VAL A 167 -11.10 13.85 21.75
C VAL A 167 -11.29 15.39 21.79
N GLU A 168 -10.37 16.12 22.39
CA GLU A 168 -10.42 17.58 22.49
C GLU A 168 -10.35 18.27 21.11
N ASN A 169 -9.61 17.67 20.16
CA ASN A 169 -9.51 18.18 18.80
C ASN A 169 -10.59 17.64 17.85
N HIS A 170 -11.59 16.92 18.35
CA HIS A 170 -12.69 16.34 17.55
C HIS A 170 -12.20 15.45 16.40
N MET A 171 -11.11 14.70 16.63
CA MET A 171 -10.53 13.76 15.65
C MET A 171 -11.08 12.34 15.77
N LEU A 172 -12.07 12.13 16.64
CA LEU A 172 -12.75 10.86 16.86
C LEU A 172 -14.26 11.04 16.82
N THR A 173 -14.95 10.04 16.31
CA THR A 173 -16.40 9.89 16.47
C THR A 173 -16.76 9.45 17.90
N ASP A 174 -18.05 9.45 18.24
CA ASP A 174 -18.53 9.02 19.56
C ASP A 174 -18.22 7.53 19.85
N ASP A 175 -18.05 6.71 18.82
CA ASP A 175 -17.69 5.30 18.89
C ASP A 175 -16.20 5.04 18.64
N PHE A 176 -15.36 6.07 18.77
CA PHE A 176 -13.90 6.01 18.63
C PHE A 176 -13.39 5.60 17.25
N HIS A 177 -14.09 5.97 16.18
CA HIS A 177 -13.53 5.91 14.84
C HIS A 177 -12.68 7.17 14.58
N CYS A 178 -11.49 7.00 14.00
CA CYS A 178 -10.66 8.13 13.59
C CYS A 178 -11.33 8.90 12.45
N ILE A 179 -11.36 10.21 12.57
CA ILE A 179 -11.82 11.12 11.51
C ILE A 179 -10.56 11.59 10.78
N SER A 180 -10.45 11.27 9.49
CA SER A 180 -9.28 11.57 8.67
C SER A 180 -9.65 12.42 7.47
N GLU A 181 -8.78 13.38 7.16
CA GLU A 181 -8.81 14.19 5.94
C GLU A 181 -7.47 14.08 5.22
N GLU A 182 -7.37 14.55 3.98
CA GLU A 182 -6.11 14.51 3.21
C GLU A 182 -4.89 15.05 3.97
N LYS A 183 -5.09 16.07 4.81
CA LYS A 183 -4.02 16.67 5.63
C LYS A 183 -3.46 15.73 6.70
N ASP A 184 -4.27 14.72 7.12
CA ASP A 184 -3.92 13.75 8.16
C ASP A 184 -3.17 12.54 7.57
N LEU A 185 -3.10 12.45 6.23
CA LEU A 185 -2.35 11.52 5.41
C LEU A 185 -2.85 10.07 5.41
N PHE A 186 -3.42 9.58 6.52
CA PHE A 186 -3.82 8.18 6.64
C PHE A 186 -5.29 8.07 7.02
N GLU A 187 -6.03 7.38 6.17
CA GLU A 187 -7.40 6.96 6.44
C GLU A 187 -7.39 5.65 7.22
N MET A 188 -8.18 5.61 8.30
CA MET A 188 -8.37 4.42 9.14
C MET A 188 -9.73 3.80 8.82
N VAL A 189 -9.76 2.48 8.69
CA VAL A 189 -10.99 1.74 8.39
C VAL A 189 -11.24 0.63 9.40
N ARG A 190 -12.51 0.22 9.54
CA ARG A 190 -12.94 -0.97 10.26
C ARG A 190 -13.17 -2.13 9.31
N LEU A 191 -13.23 -3.34 9.85
CA LEU A 191 -13.42 -4.56 9.05
C LEU A 191 -14.75 -4.53 8.26
N GLU A 192 -15.83 -4.07 8.89
CA GLU A 192 -17.15 -3.94 8.26
C GLU A 192 -17.16 -2.95 7.10
N GLU A 193 -16.34 -1.91 7.13
CA GLU A 193 -16.19 -0.96 6.03
C GLU A 193 -15.45 -1.59 4.86
N ILE A 194 -14.41 -2.40 5.14
CA ILE A 194 -13.71 -3.18 4.10
C ILE A 194 -14.68 -4.16 3.44
N ASP A 195 -15.51 -4.87 4.22
CA ASP A 195 -16.52 -5.79 3.70
C ASP A 195 -17.53 -5.07 2.81
N ALA A 196 -17.96 -3.87 3.19
CA ALA A 196 -18.89 -3.06 2.40
C ALA A 196 -18.27 -2.53 1.09
N ILE A 197 -16.97 -2.24 1.07
CA ILE A 197 -16.26 -1.84 -0.16
C ILE A 197 -16.13 -3.01 -1.12
N ASN A 198 -15.97 -4.23 -0.62
CA ASN A 198 -15.77 -5.45 -1.40
C ASN A 198 -17.10 -6.11 -1.87
N ALA A 199 -18.25 -5.63 -1.41
CA ALA A 199 -19.57 -6.16 -1.77
C ALA A 199 -20.07 -5.62 -3.13
#